data_9d6ed3a06c64929aabb6bd3079fd0c99
#
_entry.id   9d6ed3a06c64929aabb6bd3079fd0c99
#
_cell.length_a   1.000
_cell.length_b   1.000
_cell.length_c   1.000
_cell.angle_alpha   90.00
_cell.angle_beta   90.00
_cell.angle_gamma   90.00
#
_symmetry.space_group_name_H-M   'P 1'
#
loop_
_entity.id
_entity.type
_entity.pdbx_description
1 polymer ?
#
loop_
_entity_poly.entity_id
_entity_poly.type
_entity_poly.pdbx_seq_one_letter_code
_entity_poly.pdbx_strand_id
1 'polypeptide(L)'
;GVPTAILPGCEPDVIPRLFAGETIGTWVRPEQRTVSRRKYWLAYQADPQGTLYLDTGAADAVRNHGKSLLPVGITAVEEAGALVRLVYDRETVGVGLSNYNAADLLRIRGLKRHEVAAILGDAHYPEVVHRDNLLLDAAL
;
A
#
# COMPACT_ATOMS: atom_id res chain seq x y z
N GLY A 1 7.16 7.62 -13.77
CA GLY A 1 8.60 7.76 -13.52
C GLY A 1 9.24 8.79 -14.46
N VAL A 2 10.43 9.24 -14.11
CA VAL A 2 11.23 10.16 -14.93
C VAL A 2 12.38 9.35 -15.54
N PRO A 3 12.63 9.42 -16.88
CA PRO A 3 13.81 8.80 -17.46
C PRO A 3 15.06 9.44 -16.87
N THR A 4 16.01 8.63 -16.45
CA THR A 4 17.21 9.10 -15.76
C THR A 4 18.45 8.56 -16.47
N ALA A 5 19.45 9.41 -16.69
CA ALA A 5 20.75 9.01 -17.22
C ALA A 5 21.84 9.21 -16.16
N ILE A 6 22.67 8.20 -15.96
CA ILE A 6 23.87 8.26 -15.12
C ILE A 6 25.07 8.39 -16.07
N LEU A 7 25.78 9.49 -15.96
CA LEU A 7 26.86 9.85 -16.89
C LEU A 7 28.22 9.90 -16.16
N PRO A 8 29.35 9.66 -16.86
CA PRO A 8 30.69 9.79 -16.31
C PRO A 8 31.00 11.26 -16.07
N GLY A 9 31.01 11.70 -14.81
CA GLY A 9 31.21 13.12 -14.44
C GLY A 9 32.64 13.69 -14.71
N CYS A 10 33.61 12.83 -15.02
CA CYS A 10 34.98 13.23 -15.32
C CYS A 10 35.25 13.51 -16.81
N GLU A 11 34.30 13.17 -17.69
CA GLU A 11 34.45 13.43 -19.13
C GLU A 11 33.93 14.82 -19.50
N PRO A 12 34.61 15.53 -20.42
CA PRO A 12 34.12 16.82 -20.91
C PRO A 12 32.88 16.63 -21.80
N ASP A 13 32.02 17.63 -21.78
CA ASP A 13 30.87 17.79 -22.68
C ASP A 13 29.87 16.61 -22.66
N VAL A 14 29.79 15.81 -21.58
CA VAL A 14 28.89 14.64 -21.50
C VAL A 14 27.41 15.01 -21.67
N ILE A 15 26.99 16.17 -21.18
CA ILE A 15 25.61 16.62 -21.30
C ILE A 15 25.25 17.00 -22.74
N PRO A 16 26.00 17.88 -23.43
CA PRO A 16 25.77 18.14 -24.86
C PRO A 16 25.81 16.89 -25.73
N ARG A 17 26.76 15.99 -25.49
CA ARG A 17 26.88 14.71 -26.20
C ARG A 17 25.66 13.81 -26.01
N LEU A 18 25.15 13.73 -24.78
CA LEU A 18 23.91 12.99 -24.49
C LEU A 18 22.74 13.54 -25.31
N PHE A 19 22.55 14.87 -25.34
CA PHE A 19 21.47 15.50 -26.12
C PHE A 19 21.71 15.46 -27.62
N ALA A 20 22.96 15.26 -28.08
CA ALA A 20 23.28 14.97 -29.46
C ALA A 20 22.97 13.52 -29.88
N GLY A 21 22.53 12.66 -28.93
CA GLY A 21 22.13 11.29 -29.19
C GLY A 21 23.26 10.27 -29.06
N GLU A 22 24.39 10.63 -28.46
CA GLU A 22 25.45 9.65 -28.20
C GLU A 22 25.01 8.64 -27.12
N THR A 23 25.41 7.38 -27.32
CA THR A 23 25.19 6.30 -26.33
C THR A 23 26.28 6.36 -25.27
N ILE A 24 26.08 7.16 -24.23
CA ILE A 24 26.99 7.32 -23.12
C ILE A 24 26.30 7.08 -21.78
N GLY A 25 27.01 6.46 -20.82
CA GLY A 25 26.49 6.17 -19.50
C GLY A 25 25.42 5.08 -19.43
N THR A 26 24.62 5.12 -18.38
CA THR A 26 23.58 4.15 -18.11
C THR A 26 22.21 4.83 -18.16
N TRP A 27 21.30 4.29 -18.95
CA TRP A 27 19.94 4.76 -19.04
C TRP A 27 19.01 3.93 -18.17
N VAL A 28 18.33 4.59 -17.23
CA VAL A 28 17.25 4.01 -16.43
C VAL A 28 15.92 4.46 -17.05
N ARG A 29 15.22 3.52 -17.66
CA ARG A 29 13.89 3.77 -18.22
C ARG A 29 12.85 3.70 -17.11
N PRO A 30 11.90 4.65 -17.04
CA PRO A 30 10.81 4.55 -16.09
C PRO A 30 9.93 3.36 -16.43
N GLU A 31 9.51 2.63 -15.40
CA GLU A 31 8.46 1.62 -15.55
C GLU A 31 7.17 2.27 -16.03
N GLN A 32 6.48 1.64 -16.97
CA GLN A 32 5.21 2.15 -17.52
C GLN A 32 4.03 2.03 -16.53
N ARG A 33 4.22 1.32 -15.41
CA ARG A 33 3.21 1.22 -14.34
C ARG A 33 3.20 2.51 -13.52
N THR A 34 2.14 3.29 -13.67
CA THR A 34 1.88 4.48 -12.84
C THR A 34 1.31 4.08 -11.48
N VAL A 35 2.17 3.60 -10.60
CA VAL A 35 1.83 3.51 -9.18
C VAL A 35 1.88 4.93 -8.61
N SER A 36 0.83 5.36 -7.91
CA SER A 36 0.84 6.69 -7.28
C SER A 36 2.03 6.81 -6.32
N ARG A 37 2.58 8.03 -6.16
CA ARG A 37 3.72 8.27 -5.25
C ARG A 37 3.46 7.75 -3.83
N ARG A 38 2.22 7.81 -3.38
CA ARG A 38 1.79 7.31 -2.06
C ARG A 38 1.87 5.77 -1.99
N LYS A 39 1.41 5.08 -3.01
CA LYS A 39 1.52 3.61 -3.09
C LYS A 39 2.96 3.14 -3.24
N TYR A 40 3.79 3.90 -3.96
CA TYR A 40 5.23 3.64 -4.05
C TYR A 40 5.92 3.76 -2.69
N TRP A 41 5.59 4.80 -1.91
CA TRP A 41 6.11 4.96 -0.56
C TRP A 41 5.69 3.81 0.37
N LEU A 42 4.45 3.37 0.29
CA LEU A 42 3.95 2.20 1.05
C LEU A 42 4.71 0.92 0.72
N ALA A 43 5.13 0.76 -0.55
CA ALA A 43 5.83 -0.43 -1.00
C ALA A 43 7.30 -0.53 -0.50
N TYR A 44 7.99 0.61 -0.50
CA TYR A 44 9.46 0.60 -0.44
C TYR A 44 10.07 1.26 0.80
N GLN A 45 9.31 2.00 1.58
CA GLN A 45 9.88 2.81 2.67
C GLN A 45 9.34 2.54 4.07
N ALA A 46 8.37 1.68 4.24
CA ALA A 46 7.79 1.45 5.55
C ALA A 46 7.65 -0.04 5.87
N ASP A 47 8.21 -0.46 7.00
CA ASP A 47 7.94 -1.78 7.55
C ASP A 47 6.55 -1.80 8.19
N PRO A 48 5.70 -2.79 7.87
CA PRO A 48 4.40 -2.95 8.53
C PRO A 48 4.57 -3.14 10.04
N GLN A 49 3.77 -2.41 10.82
CA GLN A 49 3.79 -2.40 12.29
C GLN A 49 2.64 -3.22 12.87
N GLY A 50 2.22 -4.26 12.16
CA GLY A 50 1.17 -5.17 12.57
C GLY A 50 0.54 -5.91 11.42
N THR A 51 -0.32 -6.88 11.76
CA THR A 51 -0.95 -7.78 10.79
C THR A 51 -2.45 -7.85 11.03
N LEU A 52 -3.23 -7.70 9.94
CA LEU A 52 -4.67 -7.93 9.93
C LEU A 52 -4.95 -9.20 9.12
N TYR A 53 -5.62 -10.15 9.74
CA TYR A 53 -6.06 -11.38 9.09
C TYR A 53 -7.46 -11.18 8.53
N LEU A 54 -7.62 -11.54 7.26
CA LEU A 54 -8.85 -11.33 6.50
C LEU A 54 -9.66 -12.61 6.38
N ASP A 55 -10.96 -12.48 6.22
CA ASP A 55 -11.80 -13.57 5.75
C ASP A 55 -11.73 -13.70 4.21
N THR A 56 -12.32 -14.75 3.66
CA THR A 56 -12.34 -15.03 2.22
C THR A 56 -12.97 -13.90 1.42
N GLY A 57 -14.09 -13.34 1.92
CA GLY A 57 -14.81 -12.26 1.22
C GLY A 57 -14.03 -10.97 1.17
N ALA A 58 -13.36 -10.60 2.27
CA ALA A 58 -12.52 -9.41 2.32
C ALA A 58 -11.27 -9.56 1.44
N ALA A 59 -10.62 -10.73 1.48
CA ALA A 59 -9.47 -11.02 0.64
C ALA A 59 -9.81 -10.92 -0.85
N ASP A 60 -10.93 -11.50 -1.27
CA ASP A 60 -11.42 -11.40 -2.65
C ASP A 60 -11.77 -9.96 -3.04
N ALA A 61 -12.52 -9.25 -2.20
CA ALA A 61 -12.90 -7.86 -2.44
C ALA A 61 -11.68 -6.93 -2.62
N VAL A 62 -10.64 -7.13 -1.79
CA VAL A 62 -9.41 -6.36 -1.85
C VAL A 62 -8.56 -6.75 -3.07
N ARG A 63 -8.30 -8.05 -3.28
CA ARG A 63 -7.40 -8.58 -4.30
C ARG A 63 -7.95 -8.42 -5.71
N ASN A 64 -9.21 -8.80 -5.92
CA ASN A 64 -9.79 -8.93 -7.24
C ASN A 64 -10.70 -7.77 -7.63
N HIS A 65 -11.25 -7.05 -6.66
CA HIS A 65 -12.21 -5.98 -6.91
C HIS A 65 -11.72 -4.58 -6.52
N GLY A 66 -10.48 -4.46 -6.00
CA GLY A 66 -9.88 -3.17 -5.63
C GLY A 66 -10.70 -2.38 -4.60
N LYS A 67 -11.38 -3.08 -3.69
CA LYS A 67 -12.21 -2.46 -2.65
C LYS A 67 -11.38 -2.08 -1.42
N SER A 68 -11.92 -1.18 -0.62
CA SER A 68 -11.39 -0.85 0.71
C SER A 68 -11.66 -1.99 1.69
N LEU A 69 -10.78 -2.14 2.71
CA LEU A 69 -10.98 -3.11 3.77
C LEU A 69 -11.95 -2.57 4.82
N LEU A 70 -13.00 -3.31 5.08
CA LEU A 70 -14.01 -3.01 6.11
C LEU A 70 -13.76 -3.81 7.38
N PRO A 71 -14.21 -3.34 8.57
CA PRO A 71 -14.08 -4.06 9.84
C PRO A 71 -14.66 -5.47 9.81
N VAL A 72 -15.78 -5.67 9.13
CA VAL A 72 -16.49 -6.96 9.03
C VAL A 72 -15.64 -8.08 8.43
N GLY A 73 -14.69 -7.74 7.56
CA GLY A 73 -13.80 -8.71 6.90
C GLY A 73 -12.53 -9.06 7.69
N ILE A 74 -12.36 -8.53 8.92
CA ILE A 74 -11.19 -8.80 9.75
C ILE A 74 -11.52 -9.90 10.76
N THR A 75 -10.76 -10.99 10.70
CA THR A 75 -10.92 -12.15 11.61
C THR A 75 -10.05 -12.04 12.83
N ALA A 76 -8.81 -11.54 12.68
CA ALA A 76 -7.86 -11.34 13.77
C ALA A 76 -6.98 -10.12 13.53
N VAL A 77 -6.43 -9.58 14.62
CA VAL A 77 -5.49 -8.45 14.65
C VAL A 77 -4.31 -8.86 15.50
N GLU A 78 -3.11 -8.79 14.92
CA GLU A 78 -1.84 -9.02 15.61
C GLU A 78 -1.03 -7.73 15.51
N GLU A 79 -1.01 -6.97 16.60
CA GLU A 79 -0.55 -5.60 16.66
C GLU A 79 -1.20 -4.71 15.58
N ALA A 80 -1.13 -3.43 15.68
CA ALA A 80 -1.52 -2.53 14.60
C ALA A 80 -0.93 -1.14 14.85
N GLY A 81 -0.02 -0.76 13.98
CA GLY A 81 0.45 0.60 13.83
C GLY A 81 -0.23 1.31 12.68
N ALA A 82 0.40 2.38 12.20
CA ALA A 82 -0.12 3.15 11.06
C ALA A 82 -0.12 2.33 9.77
N LEU A 83 0.94 1.53 9.54
CA LEU A 83 1.03 0.62 8.38
C LEU A 83 0.82 -0.82 8.84
N VAL A 84 -0.10 -1.52 8.20
CA VAL A 84 -0.46 -2.89 8.51
C VAL A 84 -0.31 -3.80 7.30
N ARG A 85 0.09 -5.04 7.57
CA ARG A 85 0.08 -6.12 6.59
C ARG A 85 -1.28 -6.79 6.57
N LEU A 86 -1.78 -7.08 5.40
CA LEU A 86 -3.04 -7.82 5.20
C LEU A 86 -2.70 -9.26 4.81
N VAL A 87 -3.24 -10.23 5.54
CA VAL A 87 -2.94 -11.65 5.36
C VAL A 87 -4.23 -12.44 5.22
N TYR A 88 -4.26 -13.36 4.27
CA TYR A 88 -5.31 -14.36 4.09
C TYR A 88 -4.67 -15.71 3.79
N ASP A 89 -5.10 -16.76 4.48
CA ASP A 89 -4.62 -18.15 4.33
C ASP A 89 -3.08 -18.26 4.27
N ARG A 90 -2.38 -17.56 5.19
CA ARG A 90 -0.91 -17.48 5.31
C ARG A 90 -0.21 -16.72 4.18
N GLU A 91 -0.93 -16.21 3.21
CA GLU A 91 -0.38 -15.40 2.14
C GLU A 91 -0.58 -13.91 2.41
N THR A 92 0.41 -13.10 2.09
CA THR A 92 0.28 -11.65 2.10
C THR A 92 -0.63 -11.21 0.94
N VAL A 93 -1.70 -10.51 1.27
CA VAL A 93 -2.60 -9.88 0.29
C VAL A 93 -2.05 -8.52 -0.15
N GLY A 94 -1.44 -7.81 0.80
CA GLY A 94 -0.88 -6.50 0.57
C GLY A 94 -0.54 -5.76 1.86
N VAL A 95 -0.25 -4.48 1.73
CA VAL A 95 0.01 -3.56 2.84
C VAL A 95 -0.85 -2.31 2.72
N GLY A 96 -1.20 -1.70 3.84
CA GLY A 96 -2.05 -0.50 3.82
C GLY A 96 -1.97 0.35 5.07
N LEU A 97 -2.35 1.61 4.93
CA LEU A 97 -2.47 2.52 6.08
C LEU A 97 -3.81 2.31 6.77
N SER A 98 -3.75 1.98 8.06
CA SER A 98 -4.92 1.84 8.92
C SER A 98 -5.46 3.20 9.34
N ASN A 99 -6.78 3.35 9.29
CA ASN A 99 -7.50 4.50 9.84
C ASN A 99 -7.76 4.37 11.34
N TYR A 100 -7.45 3.20 11.94
CA TYR A 100 -7.73 2.87 13.33
C TYR A 100 -6.48 2.41 14.04
N ASN A 101 -6.39 2.68 15.33
CA ASN A 101 -5.38 2.13 16.22
C ASN A 101 -5.70 0.67 16.61
N ALA A 102 -4.74 -0.01 17.23
CA ALA A 102 -4.88 -1.42 17.62
C ALA A 102 -6.06 -1.65 18.57
N ALA A 103 -6.26 -0.74 19.54
CA ALA A 103 -7.32 -0.89 20.54
C ALA A 103 -8.72 -0.83 19.91
N ASP A 104 -8.93 0.10 18.99
CA ASP A 104 -10.19 0.22 18.27
C ASP A 104 -10.41 -0.95 17.30
N LEU A 105 -9.36 -1.39 16.58
CA LEU A 105 -9.43 -2.56 15.69
C LEU A 105 -9.86 -3.84 16.42
N LEU A 106 -9.33 -4.08 17.61
CA LEU A 106 -9.74 -5.23 18.43
C LEU A 106 -11.22 -5.19 18.84
N ARG A 107 -11.78 -3.99 18.98
CA ARG A 107 -13.20 -3.79 19.37
C ARG A 107 -14.15 -3.91 18.18
N ILE A 108 -13.72 -3.49 16.97
CA ILE A 108 -14.60 -3.40 15.80
C ILE A 108 -14.41 -4.53 14.78
N ARG A 109 -13.37 -5.37 14.93
CA ARG A 109 -13.13 -6.49 14.01
C ARG A 109 -14.36 -7.41 13.91
N GLY A 110 -14.70 -7.81 12.70
CA GLY A 110 -15.84 -8.68 12.43
C GLY A 110 -17.20 -7.99 12.53
N LEU A 111 -17.27 -6.72 12.91
CA LEU A 111 -18.51 -6.00 13.08
C LEU A 111 -18.98 -5.29 11.81
N LYS A 112 -20.27 -5.20 11.64
CA LYS A 112 -20.91 -4.44 10.56
C LYS A 112 -20.90 -2.94 10.91
N ARG A 113 -21.06 -2.11 9.88
CA ARG A 113 -21.02 -0.64 10.01
C ARG A 113 -21.88 -0.07 11.15
N HIS A 114 -23.12 -0.54 11.30
CA HIS A 114 -24.03 -0.04 12.35
C HIS A 114 -23.58 -0.46 13.75
N GLU A 115 -22.91 -1.61 13.88
CA GLU A 115 -22.35 -2.09 15.15
C GLU A 115 -21.10 -1.29 15.53
N VAL A 116 -20.27 -0.94 14.54
CA VAL A 116 -19.11 -0.06 14.72
C VAL A 116 -19.54 1.32 15.19
N ALA A 117 -20.60 1.88 14.59
CA ALA A 117 -21.16 3.18 15.00
C ALA A 117 -21.64 3.17 16.46
N ALA A 118 -22.23 2.07 16.92
CA ALA A 118 -22.65 1.91 18.32
C ALA A 118 -21.47 1.93 19.31
N ILE A 119 -20.27 1.50 18.88
CA ILE A 119 -19.08 1.40 19.73
C ILE A 119 -18.23 2.68 19.67
N LEU A 120 -18.01 3.24 18.47
CA LEU A 120 -17.09 4.34 18.23
C LEU A 120 -17.80 5.69 17.97
N GLY A 121 -19.12 5.67 17.86
CA GLY A 121 -19.92 6.86 17.50
C GLY A 121 -20.02 7.06 15.99
N ASP A 122 -20.86 8.03 15.57
CA ASP A 122 -21.17 8.25 14.15
C ASP A 122 -20.04 8.88 13.33
N ALA A 123 -19.05 9.48 13.98
CA ALA A 123 -17.91 10.14 13.34
C ALA A 123 -16.72 9.20 13.04
N HIS A 124 -16.95 7.90 12.91
CA HIS A 124 -15.92 6.92 12.60
C HIS A 124 -15.64 6.80 11.08
N TYR A 125 -14.46 6.35 10.72
CA TYR A 125 -14.15 6.00 9.33
C TYR A 125 -14.93 4.75 8.91
N PRO A 126 -15.52 4.72 7.69
CA PRO A 126 -16.24 3.54 7.22
C PRO A 126 -15.30 2.36 6.92
N GLU A 127 -14.05 2.64 6.54
CA GLU A 127 -13.06 1.63 6.18
C GLU A 127 -11.90 1.57 7.19
N VAL A 128 -11.36 0.38 7.41
CA VAL A 128 -10.12 0.19 8.16
C VAL A 128 -8.93 0.59 7.32
N VAL A 129 -8.90 0.16 6.06
CA VAL A 129 -7.90 0.58 5.08
C VAL A 129 -8.61 1.03 3.81
N HIS A 130 -8.44 2.29 3.43
CA HIS A 130 -8.98 2.81 2.19
C HIS A 130 -8.19 2.28 0.98
N ARG A 131 -8.88 1.96 -0.11
CA ARG A 131 -8.27 1.41 -1.34
C ARG A 131 -7.10 2.25 -1.91
N ASP A 132 -7.16 3.58 -1.76
CA ASP A 132 -6.10 4.48 -2.22
C ASP A 132 -4.85 4.44 -1.32
N ASN A 133 -5.01 3.91 -0.11
CA ASN A 133 -3.96 3.71 0.89
C ASN A 133 -3.55 2.23 1.00
N LEU A 134 -3.90 1.41 0.02
CA LEU A 134 -3.66 -0.02 -0.01
C LEU A 134 -2.85 -0.36 -1.26
N LEU A 135 -1.82 -1.17 -1.08
CA LEU A 135 -0.99 -1.74 -2.13
C LEU A 135 -1.06 -3.26 -2.06
N LEU A 136 -1.43 -3.90 -3.15
CA LEU A 136 -1.46 -5.35 -3.26
C LEU A 136 -0.06 -5.92 -3.44
N ASP A 137 0.19 -7.11 -2.91
CA ASP A 137 1.48 -7.81 -3.02
C ASP A 137 1.88 -8.07 -4.48
N ALA A 138 0.92 -8.39 -5.34
CA ALA A 138 1.15 -8.56 -6.78
C ALA A 138 1.57 -7.26 -7.51
N ALA A 139 1.59 -6.12 -6.85
CA ALA A 139 2.05 -4.84 -7.38
C ALA A 139 3.48 -4.47 -6.90
N LEU A 140 4.04 -5.29 -6.03
CA LEU A 140 5.44 -5.24 -5.58
C LEU A 140 6.32 -6.08 -6.49
#